data_db4e9b6571790c472791d728e5615b98
#
_entry.id   db4e9b6571790c472791d728e5615b98
#
_cell.length_a   1.000
_cell.length_b   1.000
_cell.length_c   1.000
_cell.angle_alpha   90.00
_cell.angle_beta   90.00
_cell.angle_gamma   90.00
#
_symmetry.space_group_name_H-M   'P 1'
#
loop_
_entity.id
_entity.type
_entity.pdbx_description
1 polymer ?
#
loop_
_entity_poly.entity_id
_entity_poly.type
_entity_poly.pdbx_seq_one_letter_code
_entity_poly.pdbx_strand_id
1 'polypeptide(L)' 'MAIMKSVQIMSESPKSFEQAIKNGVTRMSKTVKGIKSIYVNDQSATVGADGDVEMFRVNMQVTFQVKD' A
#
# COMPACT_ATOMS: atom_id res chain seq x y z
N MET A 1 -14.50 -14.46 -18.08
CA MET A 1 -13.37 -13.55 -18.27
C MET A 1 -13.24 -12.64 -17.07
N ALA A 2 -12.02 -12.45 -16.57
CA ALA A 2 -11.77 -11.57 -15.42
C ALA A 2 -11.24 -10.24 -15.90
N ILE A 3 -11.84 -9.16 -15.40
CA ILE A 3 -11.35 -7.81 -15.65
C ILE A 3 -10.73 -7.32 -14.35
N MET A 4 -9.49 -6.86 -14.43
CA MET A 4 -8.77 -6.36 -13.28
C MET A 4 -8.58 -4.86 -13.40
N LYS A 5 -8.58 -4.21 -12.27
CA LYS A 5 -8.33 -2.78 -12.20
C LYS A 5 -7.28 -2.52 -11.13
N SER A 6 -6.45 -1.51 -11.35
CA SER A 6 -5.35 -1.20 -10.47
C SER A 6 -5.43 0.26 -10.03
N VAL A 7 -5.21 0.48 -8.74
CA VAL A 7 -5.21 1.82 -8.16
C VAL A 7 -3.90 2.02 -7.41
N GLN A 8 -3.27 3.15 -7.63
CA GLN A 8 -2.03 3.48 -6.94
C GLN A 8 -2.33 4.16 -5.61
N ILE A 9 -1.67 3.68 -4.55
CA ILE A 9 -1.79 4.29 -3.23
C ILE A 9 -0.41 4.42 -2.60
N MET A 10 -0.30 5.27 -1.60
CA MET A 10 0.89 5.38 -0.77
C MET A 10 0.47 5.16 0.68
N SER A 11 1.20 4.30 1.37
CA SER A 11 0.92 3.98 2.77
C SER A 11 2.17 4.16 3.60
N GLU A 12 2.00 4.49 4.86
CA GLU A 12 3.10 4.75 5.79
C GLU A 12 2.91 3.96 7.08
N SER A 13 4.02 3.68 7.74
CA SER A 13 4.04 3.10 9.08
C SER A 13 5.30 3.54 9.79
N PRO A 14 5.21 3.86 11.09
CA PRO A 14 6.43 4.11 11.87
C PRO A 14 7.18 2.84 12.22
N LYS A 15 6.62 1.68 11.94
CA LYS A 15 7.18 0.39 12.36
C LYS A 15 8.03 -0.28 11.29
N SER A 16 7.51 -0.41 10.08
CA SER A 16 8.20 -1.15 9.02
C SER A 16 7.52 -0.96 7.68
N PHE A 17 8.24 -1.34 6.61
CA PHE A 17 7.65 -1.40 5.26
C PHE A 17 6.54 -2.43 5.20
N GLU A 18 6.74 -3.58 5.84
CA GLU A 18 5.73 -4.63 5.86
C GLU A 18 4.44 -4.12 6.51
N GLN A 19 4.55 -3.40 7.62
CA GLN A 19 3.38 -2.86 8.29
C GLN A 19 2.70 -1.80 7.42
N ALA A 20 3.47 -0.99 6.70
CA ALA A 20 2.91 -0.01 5.76
C ALA A 20 2.07 -0.71 4.69
N ILE A 21 2.57 -1.83 4.15
CA ILE A 21 1.83 -2.60 3.15
C ILE A 21 0.52 -3.12 3.74
N LYS A 22 0.59 -3.73 4.91
CA LYS A 22 -0.60 -4.27 5.57
C LYS A 22 -1.64 -3.19 5.87
N ASN A 23 -1.19 -2.05 6.35
CA ASN A 23 -2.08 -0.93 6.64
C ASN A 23 -2.82 -0.48 5.39
N GLY A 24 -2.10 -0.36 4.28
CA GLY A 24 -2.69 0.07 3.01
C GLY A 24 -3.75 -0.90 2.50
N VAL A 25 -3.42 -2.19 2.52
CA VAL A 25 -4.35 -3.22 2.04
C VAL A 25 -5.59 -3.28 2.95
N THR A 26 -5.38 -3.24 4.26
CA THR A 26 -6.48 -3.28 5.22
C THR A 26 -7.44 -2.11 5.00
N ARG A 27 -6.88 -0.91 4.84
CA ARG A 27 -7.70 0.29 4.65
C ARG A 27 -8.46 0.24 3.33
N MET A 28 -7.78 -0.17 2.26
CA MET A 28 -8.43 -0.29 0.94
C MET A 28 -9.54 -1.32 0.95
N SER A 29 -9.37 -2.40 1.70
CA SER A 29 -10.36 -3.48 1.77
C SER A 29 -11.69 -3.03 2.34
N LYS A 30 -11.72 -1.90 3.05
CA LYS A 30 -12.96 -1.37 3.59
C LYS A 30 -13.87 -0.77 2.53
N THR A 31 -13.29 -0.29 1.44
CA THR A 31 -14.05 0.38 0.39
C THR A 31 -13.99 -0.33 -0.96
N VAL A 32 -12.97 -1.18 -1.16
CA VAL A 32 -12.79 -1.90 -2.42
C VAL A 32 -12.87 -3.39 -2.16
N LYS A 33 -13.78 -4.04 -2.88
CA LYS A 33 -13.96 -5.50 -2.79
C LYS A 33 -13.11 -6.20 -3.84
N GLY A 34 -12.71 -7.44 -3.51
CA GLY A 34 -12.05 -8.29 -4.48
C GLY A 34 -10.60 -7.97 -4.75
N ILE A 35 -9.91 -7.42 -3.76
CA ILE A 35 -8.46 -7.20 -3.88
C ILE A 35 -7.76 -8.53 -4.07
N LYS A 36 -6.93 -8.64 -5.11
CA LYS A 36 -6.24 -9.87 -5.47
C LYS A 36 -4.75 -9.82 -5.22
N SER A 37 -4.14 -8.67 -5.43
CA SER A 37 -2.69 -8.55 -5.29
C SER A 37 -2.28 -7.10 -5.10
N ILE A 38 -1.04 -6.92 -4.66
CA ILE A 38 -0.42 -5.60 -4.65
C ILE A 38 0.91 -5.71 -5.37
N TYR A 39 1.35 -4.59 -5.92
CA TYR A 39 2.66 -4.49 -6.53
C TYR A 39 3.36 -3.28 -5.91
N VAL A 40 4.51 -3.51 -5.29
CA VAL A 40 5.28 -2.43 -4.68
C VAL A 40 6.11 -1.73 -5.76
N ASN A 41 5.81 -0.47 -6.01
CA ASN A 41 6.55 0.33 -6.98
C ASN A 41 7.88 0.78 -6.39
N ASP A 42 7.84 1.32 -5.19
CA ASP A 42 9.05 1.74 -4.49
C ASP A 42 8.80 1.86 -3.00
N GLN A 43 9.89 1.92 -2.26
CA GLN A 43 9.88 2.11 -0.83
C GLN A 43 10.81 3.26 -0.50
N SER A 44 10.42 4.06 0.49
CA SER A 44 11.22 5.18 0.95
C SER A 44 11.00 5.37 2.44
N ALA A 45 11.80 6.22 3.04
CA ALA A 45 11.67 6.50 4.47
C ALA A 45 11.90 7.99 4.70
N THR A 46 11.19 8.52 5.67
CA THR A 46 11.43 9.89 6.11
C THR A 46 12.35 9.87 7.32
N VAL A 47 13.16 10.92 7.43
CA VAL A 47 14.15 11.03 8.50
C VAL A 47 13.87 12.30 9.29
N GLY A 48 13.85 12.17 10.61
CA GLY A 48 13.62 13.32 11.48
C GLY A 48 14.89 14.13 11.71
N ALA A 49 14.72 15.26 12.40
CA ALA A 49 15.81 16.16 12.69
C ALA A 49 16.91 15.51 13.52
N ASP A 50 16.59 14.49 14.28
CA ASP A 50 17.54 13.74 15.12
C ASP A 50 18.32 12.67 14.33
N GLY A 51 18.02 12.50 13.05
CA GLY A 51 18.66 11.50 12.21
C GLY A 51 18.02 10.13 12.24
N ASP A 52 16.96 9.95 13.00
CA ASP A 52 16.25 8.67 13.05
C ASP A 52 15.17 8.60 11.97
N VAL A 53 14.90 7.38 11.52
CA VAL A 53 13.80 7.13 10.58
C VAL A 53 12.48 7.36 11.30
N GLU A 54 11.63 8.19 10.73
CA GLU A 54 10.31 8.47 11.28
C GLU A 54 9.24 7.57 10.71
N MET A 55 9.18 7.50 9.38
CA MET A 55 8.15 6.74 8.69
C MET A 55 8.76 5.89 7.59
N PHE A 56 8.21 4.71 7.45
CA PHE A 56 8.47 3.83 6.31
C PHE A 56 7.31 4.00 5.34
N ARG A 57 7.61 4.36 4.10
CA ARG A 57 6.61 4.62 3.06
C ARG A 57 6.67 3.58 1.96
N VAL A 58 5.52 3.14 1.53
CA VAL A 58 5.40 2.22 0.39
C VAL A 58 4.46 2.81 -0.64
N ASN A 59 4.97 2.96 -1.86
CA ASN A 59 4.18 3.36 -3.02
C ASN A 59 3.83 2.07 -3.74
N MET A 60 2.55 1.76 -3.84
CA MET A 60 2.13 0.48 -4.39
C MET A 60 0.86 0.60 -5.23
N GLN A 61 0.66 -0.41 -6.08
CA GLN A 61 -0.56 -0.55 -6.83
C GLN A 61 -1.36 -1.71 -6.27
N VAL A 62 -2.62 -1.46 -6.01
CA VAL A 62 -3.56 -2.46 -5.51
C VAL A 62 -4.41 -2.91 -6.68
N THR A 63 -4.39 -4.21 -6.96
CA THR A 63 -5.13 -4.79 -8.08
C THR A 63 -6.33 -5.53 -7.54
N PHE A 64 -7.48 -5.26 -8.11
CA PHE A 64 -8.71 -5.92 -7.70
C PHE A 64 -9.53 -6.32 -8.91
N GLN A 65 -10.39 -7.31 -8.71
CA GLN A 65 -11.23 -7.83 -9.78
C GLN A 65 -12.53 -7.03 -9.84
N VAL A 66 -12.86 -6.57 -11.04
CA VAL A 66 -14.11 -5.85 -11.28
C VAL A 66 -15.21 -6.88 -11.45
N LYS A 67 -16.29 -6.69 -10.71
CA LYS A 67 -17.46 -7.56 -10.85
C LYS A 67 -18.44 -6.97 -11.84
N ASP A 68 -19.02 -7.85 -12.62
CA ASP A 68 -20.04 -7.49 -13.60
C ASP A 68 -21.37 -7.22 -12.92
#